data_2d176d829b0f3e92aefd410395d6cc8b
#
_entry.id   2d176d829b0f3e92aefd410395d6cc8b
#
_cell.length_a   1.000
_cell.length_b   1.000
_cell.length_c   1.000
_cell.angle_alpha   90.00
_cell.angle_beta   90.00
_cell.angle_gamma   90.00
#
_symmetry.space_group_name_H-M   'P 1'
#
loop_
_entity.id
_entity.type
_entity.pdbx_description
1 polymer ?
#
loop_
_entity_poly.entity_id
_entity_poly.type
_entity_poly.pdbx_seq_one_letter_code
_entity_poly.pdbx_strand_id
1 'polypeptide(L)'
;MSHRDMRDELMSQCDVGYHRPMARWQPDARGRLEAAAFELFRERGFEQTTVADIAARAGLDKRTFYRLFGDKREALFSGNGYLEELLVRVVTETDAGPFEAVVAAFRRVAEEIFADRLELVRARQTIIESSPELQERELRKTGSLVAAVTAALRARGLDETTATLATESGATVFRVAYARWVAPDSDAPLSDLIAEVAAELRAITSAPTETP
;
A
#
# COMPACT_ATOMS: atom_id res chain seq x y z
N MET A 1 8.87 62.82 -26.24
CA MET A 1 8.05 61.75 -25.64
C MET A 1 8.99 60.60 -25.36
N SER A 2 9.24 60.34 -24.09
CA SER A 2 10.24 59.40 -23.61
C SER A 2 9.67 57.98 -23.52
N HIS A 3 10.53 57.00 -23.78
CA HIS A 3 10.22 55.57 -23.70
C HIS A 3 9.65 55.11 -22.34
N ARG A 4 9.57 56.01 -21.37
CA ARG A 4 9.02 55.79 -20.03
C ARG A 4 7.50 55.99 -19.99
N ASP A 5 6.95 56.90 -20.81
CA ASP A 5 5.52 57.21 -20.82
C ASP A 5 4.69 56.13 -21.53
N MET A 6 5.31 55.35 -22.43
CA MET A 6 4.63 54.30 -23.18
C MET A 6 4.52 52.97 -22.38
N ARG A 7 5.30 52.79 -21.31
CA ARG A 7 5.21 51.63 -20.42
C ARG A 7 4.14 51.78 -19.35
N ASP A 8 3.88 53.03 -18.90
CA ASP A 8 2.89 53.27 -17.86
C ASP A 8 1.46 53.24 -18.42
N GLU A 9 1.28 53.53 -19.70
CA GLU A 9 -0.04 53.51 -20.34
C GLU A 9 -0.47 52.09 -20.74
N LEU A 10 0.47 51.16 -20.96
CA LEU A 10 0.20 49.73 -21.25
C LEU A 10 -0.08 48.88 -19.99
N MET A 11 0.28 49.38 -18.80
CA MET A 11 0.02 48.71 -17.53
C MET A 11 -1.32 49.08 -16.91
N SER A 12 -2.00 50.10 -17.43
CA SER A 12 -3.28 50.56 -16.88
C SER A 12 -4.53 49.97 -17.55
N GLN A 13 -4.40 49.10 -18.56
CA GLN A 13 -5.55 48.51 -19.26
C GLN A 13 -5.72 46.99 -19.06
N CYS A 14 -5.02 46.35 -18.12
CA CYS A 14 -5.16 44.94 -17.80
C CYS A 14 -5.83 44.69 -16.44
N ASP A 15 -6.61 45.62 -15.91
CA ASP A 15 -7.33 45.41 -14.66
C ASP A 15 -8.85 45.34 -14.92
N VAL A 16 -9.28 44.37 -15.71
CA VAL A 16 -10.68 43.96 -15.76
C VAL A 16 -10.79 42.58 -15.13
N GLY A 17 -11.30 42.58 -13.91
CA GLY A 17 -11.46 41.49 -12.98
C GLY A 17 -11.97 40.19 -13.56
N TYR A 18 -11.14 39.18 -13.50
CA TYR A 18 -11.56 37.84 -13.25
C TYR A 18 -10.96 37.35 -11.93
N HIS A 19 -11.49 37.88 -10.83
CA HIS A 19 -11.48 37.18 -9.57
C HIS A 19 -12.45 35.99 -9.70
N ARG A 20 -12.06 35.00 -10.51
CA ARG A 20 -12.47 33.66 -10.27
C ARG A 20 -11.76 33.28 -8.96
N PRO A 21 -12.49 32.92 -7.87
CA PRO A 21 -11.83 32.33 -6.73
C PRO A 21 -11.14 31.12 -7.30
N MET A 22 -9.82 31.11 -7.31
CA MET A 22 -9.06 29.90 -7.51
C MET A 22 -9.62 28.94 -6.48
N ALA A 23 -10.45 28.00 -6.95
CA ALA A 23 -10.86 26.89 -6.15
C ALA A 23 -9.55 26.39 -5.56
N ARG A 24 -9.41 26.58 -4.27
CA ARG A 24 -8.25 26.19 -3.50
C ARG A 24 -8.09 24.70 -3.77
N TRP A 25 -7.26 24.37 -4.75
CA TRP A 25 -6.91 23.00 -5.08
C TRP A 25 -6.24 22.47 -3.83
N GLN A 26 -7.03 21.87 -2.95
CA GLN A 26 -6.52 21.18 -1.78
C GLN A 26 -6.11 19.81 -2.29
N PRO A 27 -4.79 19.59 -2.47
CA PRO A 27 -4.34 18.32 -2.96
C PRO A 27 -4.76 17.26 -1.94
N ASP A 28 -5.29 16.16 -2.48
CA ASP A 28 -5.43 14.91 -1.79
C ASP A 28 -6.43 14.86 -0.63
N ALA A 29 -7.71 15.07 -0.94
CA ALA A 29 -8.79 14.82 0.01
C ALA A 29 -8.77 13.37 0.54
N ARG A 30 -8.32 12.41 -0.28
CA ARG A 30 -8.17 11.01 0.09
C ARG A 30 -7.08 10.86 1.16
N GLY A 31 -5.86 11.32 0.92
CA GLY A 31 -4.76 11.20 1.87
C GLY A 31 -5.02 11.95 3.18
N ARG A 32 -5.73 13.08 3.14
CA ARG A 32 -6.14 13.78 4.37
C ARG A 32 -7.10 12.94 5.21
N LEU A 33 -8.05 12.26 4.59
CA LEU A 33 -8.97 11.35 5.28
C LEU A 33 -8.25 10.11 5.81
N GLU A 34 -7.32 9.55 5.05
CA GLU A 34 -6.48 8.42 5.46
C GLU A 34 -5.62 8.77 6.67
N ALA A 35 -4.93 9.91 6.63
CA ALA A 35 -4.13 10.41 7.75
C ALA A 35 -5.00 10.65 8.99
N ALA A 36 -6.14 11.34 8.83
CA ALA A 36 -7.07 11.61 9.93
C ALA A 36 -7.66 10.31 10.53
N ALA A 37 -8.00 9.33 9.70
CA ALA A 37 -8.47 8.02 10.15
C ALA A 37 -7.38 7.28 10.94
N PHE A 38 -6.16 7.23 10.42
CA PHE A 38 -5.04 6.58 11.07
C PHE A 38 -4.71 7.21 12.44
N GLU A 39 -4.66 8.54 12.53
CA GLU A 39 -4.45 9.26 13.79
C GLU A 39 -5.54 8.93 14.81
N LEU A 40 -6.82 9.01 14.41
CA LEU A 40 -7.95 8.75 15.29
C LEU A 40 -8.01 7.29 15.75
N PHE A 41 -7.70 6.34 14.86
CA PHE A 41 -7.63 4.92 15.24
C PHE A 41 -6.51 4.66 16.26
N ARG A 42 -5.39 5.37 16.17
CA ARG A 42 -4.33 5.30 17.18
C ARG A 42 -4.71 5.96 18.49
N GLU A 43 -5.39 7.11 18.45
CA GLU A 43 -5.76 7.88 19.64
C GLU A 43 -6.88 7.22 20.47
N ARG A 44 -7.90 6.69 19.81
CA ARG A 44 -9.17 6.28 20.41
C ARG A 44 -9.56 4.83 20.12
N GLY A 45 -8.83 4.17 19.23
CA GLY A 45 -9.19 2.87 18.69
C GLY A 45 -10.18 2.94 17.53
N PHE A 46 -10.27 1.84 16.80
CA PHE A 46 -11.13 1.73 15.63
C PHE A 46 -12.63 1.86 15.99
N GLU A 47 -13.08 1.15 17.03
CA GLU A 47 -14.50 1.10 17.42
C GLU A 47 -15.05 2.47 17.81
N GLN A 48 -14.27 3.27 18.56
CA GLN A 48 -14.69 4.57 19.08
C GLN A 48 -14.57 5.71 18.05
N THR A 49 -14.04 5.43 16.87
CA THR A 49 -13.86 6.42 15.80
C THR A 49 -15.01 6.36 14.83
N THR A 50 -15.65 7.50 14.57
CA THR A 50 -16.74 7.60 13.58
C THR A 50 -16.27 8.26 12.28
N VAL A 51 -16.99 8.02 11.18
CA VAL A 51 -16.77 8.75 9.90
C VAL A 51 -16.91 10.26 10.08
N ALA A 52 -17.76 10.71 11.02
CA ALA A 52 -17.90 12.12 11.32
C ALA A 52 -16.62 12.73 11.92
N ASP A 53 -15.99 12.00 12.85
CA ASP A 53 -14.74 12.43 13.47
C ASP A 53 -13.61 12.51 12.43
N ILE A 54 -13.52 11.49 11.57
CA ILE A 54 -12.52 11.42 10.50
C ILE A 54 -12.68 12.60 9.53
N ALA A 55 -13.90 12.83 9.05
CA ALA A 55 -14.20 13.92 8.14
C ALA A 55 -13.89 15.30 8.78
N ALA A 56 -14.32 15.51 10.03
CA ALA A 56 -14.06 16.73 10.79
C ALA A 56 -12.55 16.97 11.00
N ARG A 57 -11.78 15.94 11.41
CA ARG A 57 -10.32 16.00 11.58
C ARG A 57 -9.61 16.35 10.26
N ALA A 58 -10.09 15.80 9.14
CA ALA A 58 -9.58 16.09 7.81
C ALA A 58 -10.02 17.47 7.25
N GLY A 59 -10.91 18.20 7.94
CA GLY A 59 -11.51 19.45 7.44
C GLY A 59 -12.39 19.23 6.21
N LEU A 60 -13.11 18.11 6.16
CA LEU A 60 -13.98 17.66 5.07
C LEU A 60 -15.36 17.27 5.64
N ASP A 61 -16.32 17.01 4.77
CA ASP A 61 -17.65 16.52 5.14
C ASP A 61 -17.80 15.00 4.98
N LYS A 62 -18.81 14.43 5.65
CA LYS A 62 -19.11 12.98 5.56
C LYS A 62 -19.43 12.52 4.13
N ARG A 63 -20.04 13.38 3.31
CA ARG A 63 -20.39 13.05 1.92
C ARG A 63 -19.13 12.85 1.09
N THR A 64 -18.11 13.68 1.32
CA THR A 64 -16.78 13.52 0.70
C THR A 64 -16.13 12.22 1.13
N PHE A 65 -16.24 11.84 2.42
CA PHE A 65 -15.74 10.55 2.90
C PHE A 65 -16.39 9.39 2.14
N TYR A 66 -17.74 9.30 2.15
CA TYR A 66 -18.45 8.18 1.50
C TYR A 66 -18.30 8.14 -0.03
N ARG A 67 -17.99 9.26 -0.65
CA ARG A 67 -17.65 9.29 -2.08
C ARG A 67 -16.30 8.65 -2.39
N LEU A 68 -15.36 8.68 -1.44
CA LEU A 68 -13.99 8.18 -1.60
C LEU A 68 -13.78 6.79 -1.01
N PHE A 69 -14.55 6.46 0.04
CA PHE A 69 -14.46 5.21 0.78
C PHE A 69 -15.86 4.64 1.02
N GLY A 70 -16.00 3.31 0.92
CA GLY A 70 -17.28 2.64 1.21
C GLY A 70 -17.65 2.68 2.70
N ASP A 71 -16.65 2.50 3.57
CA ASP A 71 -16.80 2.55 5.02
C ASP A 71 -15.50 2.99 5.70
N LYS A 72 -15.50 3.08 7.06
CA LYS A 72 -14.32 3.55 7.81
C LYS A 72 -13.10 2.63 7.72
N ARG A 73 -13.31 1.32 7.46
CA ARG A 73 -12.21 0.36 7.28
C ARG A 73 -11.40 0.71 6.04
N GLU A 74 -12.07 1.06 4.94
CA GLU A 74 -11.41 1.35 3.67
C GLU A 74 -10.40 2.50 3.77
N ALA A 75 -10.56 3.42 4.71
CA ALA A 75 -9.58 4.47 4.95
C ALA A 75 -8.23 3.93 5.50
N LEU A 76 -8.22 2.76 6.15
CA LEU A 76 -6.98 2.08 6.59
C LEU A 76 -6.37 1.18 5.51
N PHE A 77 -7.16 0.76 4.51
CA PHE A 77 -6.79 -0.19 3.46
C PHE A 77 -6.63 0.43 2.09
N SER A 78 -6.69 1.74 1.97
CA SER A 78 -6.45 2.47 0.73
C SER A 78 -4.99 2.32 0.26
N GLY A 79 -4.75 2.53 -1.02
CA GLY A 79 -3.44 2.31 -1.65
C GLY A 79 -3.21 0.87 -2.16
N ASN A 80 -4.17 -0.02 -1.98
CA ASN A 80 -4.06 -1.43 -2.39
C ASN A 80 -3.92 -1.64 -3.89
N GLY A 81 -4.50 -0.75 -4.71
CA GLY A 81 -4.39 -0.86 -6.17
C GLY A 81 -2.93 -0.83 -6.64
N TYR A 82 -2.14 0.10 -6.13
CA TYR A 82 -0.72 0.20 -6.49
C TYR A 82 0.09 -1.04 -6.05
N LEU A 83 -0.19 -1.59 -4.86
CA LEU A 83 0.45 -2.80 -4.39
C LEU A 83 0.17 -3.99 -5.32
N GLU A 84 -1.09 -4.19 -5.70
CA GLU A 84 -1.50 -5.26 -6.61
C GLU A 84 -0.88 -5.08 -8.00
N GLU A 85 -0.96 -3.86 -8.56
CA GLU A 85 -0.37 -3.52 -9.85
C GLU A 85 1.15 -3.77 -9.87
N LEU A 86 1.86 -3.42 -8.79
CA LEU A 86 3.30 -3.64 -8.67
C LEU A 86 3.64 -5.14 -8.64
N LEU A 87 2.92 -5.92 -7.83
CA LEU A 87 3.12 -7.37 -7.75
C LEU A 87 2.88 -8.04 -9.11
N VAL A 88 1.74 -7.75 -9.75
CA VAL A 88 1.37 -8.32 -11.04
C VAL A 88 2.38 -7.92 -12.11
N ARG A 89 2.78 -6.65 -12.17
CA ARG A 89 3.75 -6.15 -13.14
C ARG A 89 5.08 -6.88 -13.02
N VAL A 90 5.67 -6.96 -11.83
CA VAL A 90 6.97 -7.61 -11.63
C VAL A 90 6.90 -9.09 -12.02
N VAL A 91 5.84 -9.79 -11.61
CA VAL A 91 5.63 -11.19 -11.97
C VAL A 91 5.49 -11.39 -13.47
N THR A 92 4.84 -10.46 -14.17
CA THR A 92 4.58 -10.56 -15.62
C THR A 92 5.82 -10.22 -16.45
N GLU A 93 6.64 -9.27 -16.01
CA GLU A 93 7.77 -8.73 -16.77
C GLU A 93 9.09 -9.52 -16.57
N THR A 94 9.16 -10.42 -15.60
CA THR A 94 10.39 -11.19 -15.32
C THR A 94 10.43 -12.52 -16.07
N ASP A 95 11.63 -12.90 -16.53
CA ASP A 95 11.92 -14.23 -17.10
C ASP A 95 12.26 -15.29 -16.02
N ALA A 96 12.26 -14.91 -14.74
CA ALA A 96 12.57 -15.82 -13.64
C ALA A 96 11.56 -16.96 -13.52
N GLY A 97 11.98 -18.06 -12.91
CA GLY A 97 11.09 -19.17 -12.56
C GLY A 97 9.93 -18.72 -11.66
N PRO A 98 8.86 -19.52 -11.57
CA PRO A 98 7.60 -19.08 -10.93
C PRO A 98 7.78 -18.57 -9.50
N PHE A 99 8.44 -19.34 -8.66
CA PHE A 99 8.68 -18.96 -7.26
C PHE A 99 9.59 -17.72 -7.15
N GLU A 100 10.66 -17.66 -7.95
CA GLU A 100 11.58 -16.53 -7.96
C GLU A 100 10.92 -15.23 -8.42
N ALA A 101 9.99 -15.31 -9.37
CA ALA A 101 9.20 -14.19 -9.83
C ALA A 101 8.35 -13.61 -8.69
N VAL A 102 7.71 -14.45 -7.89
CA VAL A 102 6.90 -14.04 -6.74
C VAL A 102 7.78 -13.44 -5.64
N VAL A 103 8.92 -14.07 -5.33
CA VAL A 103 9.88 -13.52 -4.35
C VAL A 103 10.40 -12.15 -4.80
N ALA A 104 10.77 -12.01 -6.07
CA ALA A 104 11.22 -10.73 -6.63
C ALA A 104 10.13 -9.64 -6.53
N ALA A 105 8.87 -10.00 -6.79
CA ALA A 105 7.74 -9.08 -6.67
C ALA A 105 7.55 -8.59 -5.22
N PHE A 106 7.61 -9.47 -4.24
CA PHE A 106 7.53 -9.07 -2.83
C PHE A 106 8.74 -8.25 -2.37
N ARG A 107 9.95 -8.56 -2.86
CA ARG A 107 11.13 -7.74 -2.57
C ARG A 107 10.97 -6.33 -3.14
N ARG A 108 10.46 -6.21 -4.36
CA ARG A 108 10.19 -4.90 -4.97
C ARG A 108 9.14 -4.10 -4.20
N VAL A 109 8.09 -4.75 -3.72
CA VAL A 109 7.11 -4.17 -2.80
C VAL A 109 7.76 -3.68 -1.51
N ALA A 110 8.67 -4.48 -0.93
CA ALA A 110 9.40 -4.08 0.28
C ALA A 110 10.23 -2.82 0.06
N GLU A 111 10.90 -2.71 -1.08
CA GLU A 111 11.74 -1.57 -1.46
C GLU A 111 10.93 -0.30 -1.78
N GLU A 112 9.83 -0.41 -2.53
CA GLU A 112 9.07 0.76 -2.99
C GLU A 112 7.99 1.23 -2.01
N ILE A 113 7.38 0.30 -1.25
CA ILE A 113 6.21 0.61 -0.42
C ILE A 113 6.55 0.63 1.07
N PHE A 114 7.42 -0.28 1.52
CA PHE A 114 7.69 -0.46 2.95
C PHE A 114 8.99 0.22 3.43
N ALA A 115 9.88 0.65 2.51
CA ALA A 115 11.11 1.35 2.89
C ALA A 115 10.78 2.57 3.78
N ASP A 116 11.55 2.74 4.85
CA ASP A 116 11.43 3.84 5.82
C ASP A 116 10.06 3.99 6.51
N ARG A 117 9.21 2.94 6.46
CA ARG A 117 7.85 2.97 7.03
C ARG A 117 7.61 2.02 8.19
N LEU A 118 8.66 1.47 8.79
CA LEU A 118 8.55 0.45 9.83
C LEU A 118 7.64 0.90 10.99
N GLU A 119 7.84 2.10 11.53
CA GLU A 119 7.03 2.61 12.63
C GLU A 119 5.56 2.83 12.25
N LEU A 120 5.30 3.30 11.03
CA LEU A 120 3.93 3.43 10.52
C LEU A 120 3.26 2.06 10.38
N VAL A 121 4.01 1.07 9.89
CA VAL A 121 3.52 -0.30 9.70
C VAL A 121 3.26 -0.99 11.04
N ARG A 122 4.14 -0.84 12.03
CA ARG A 122 3.93 -1.33 13.41
C ARG A 122 2.65 -0.74 14.02
N ALA A 123 2.48 0.57 13.89
CA ALA A 123 1.29 1.24 14.39
C ALA A 123 0.01 0.77 13.67
N ARG A 124 0.07 0.56 12.34
CA ARG A 124 -1.04 -0.01 11.56
C ARG A 124 -1.37 -1.44 12.01
N GLN A 125 -0.36 -2.26 12.23
CA GLN A 125 -0.53 -3.63 12.71
C GLN A 125 -1.27 -3.65 14.05
N THR A 126 -0.87 -2.82 15.01
CA THR A 126 -1.55 -2.69 16.30
C THR A 126 -3.03 -2.33 16.15
N ILE A 127 -3.37 -1.41 15.23
CA ILE A 127 -4.76 -1.04 14.95
C ILE A 127 -5.53 -2.25 14.38
N ILE A 128 -4.95 -3.00 13.43
CA ILE A 128 -5.61 -4.17 12.82
C ILE A 128 -5.85 -5.26 13.87
N GLU A 129 -4.85 -5.54 14.70
CA GLU A 129 -4.93 -6.56 15.76
C GLU A 129 -5.99 -6.24 16.82
N SER A 130 -6.29 -4.96 17.02
CA SER A 130 -7.29 -4.52 18.01
C SER A 130 -8.75 -4.76 17.59
N SER A 131 -9.02 -5.12 16.32
CA SER A 131 -10.41 -5.31 15.83
C SER A 131 -10.53 -6.53 14.92
N PRO A 132 -11.39 -7.51 15.28
CA PRO A 132 -11.68 -8.68 14.43
C PRO A 132 -12.17 -8.29 13.02
N GLU A 133 -12.91 -7.20 12.90
CA GLU A 133 -13.40 -6.69 11.62
C GLU A 133 -12.27 -6.23 10.70
N LEU A 134 -11.22 -5.60 11.26
CA LEU A 134 -10.05 -5.20 10.50
C LEU A 134 -9.18 -6.41 10.13
N GLN A 135 -9.04 -7.38 11.02
CA GLN A 135 -8.32 -8.64 10.74
C GLN A 135 -8.98 -9.40 9.59
N GLU A 136 -10.31 -9.53 9.58
CA GLU A 136 -11.04 -10.15 8.49
C GLU A 136 -10.84 -9.40 7.16
N ARG A 137 -10.84 -8.07 7.21
CA ARG A 137 -10.60 -7.25 6.02
C ARG A 137 -9.18 -7.42 5.48
N GLU A 138 -8.18 -7.52 6.36
CA GLU A 138 -6.78 -7.78 5.98
C GLU A 138 -6.62 -9.16 5.34
N LEU A 139 -7.26 -10.20 5.90
CA LEU A 139 -7.24 -11.55 5.32
C LEU A 139 -7.86 -11.59 3.92
N ARG A 140 -9.01 -10.92 3.73
CA ARG A 140 -9.65 -10.83 2.41
C ARG A 140 -8.77 -10.10 1.40
N LYS A 141 -8.10 -9.03 1.81
CA LYS A 141 -7.14 -8.30 0.98
C LYS A 141 -5.99 -9.19 0.55
N THR A 142 -5.37 -9.89 1.50
CA THR A 142 -4.27 -10.81 1.21
C THR A 142 -4.69 -11.89 0.22
N GLY A 143 -5.89 -12.48 0.42
CA GLY A 143 -6.44 -13.44 -0.53
C GLY A 143 -6.63 -12.89 -1.93
N SER A 144 -7.07 -11.64 -2.08
CA SER A 144 -7.19 -10.98 -3.38
C SER A 144 -5.83 -10.80 -4.07
N LEU A 145 -4.80 -10.39 -3.32
CA LEU A 145 -3.44 -10.23 -3.85
C LEU A 145 -2.86 -11.58 -4.33
N VAL A 146 -3.05 -12.64 -3.54
CA VAL A 146 -2.64 -14.01 -3.91
C VAL A 146 -3.34 -14.43 -5.20
N ALA A 147 -4.65 -14.22 -5.32
CA ALA A 147 -5.41 -14.56 -6.52
C ALA A 147 -4.91 -13.79 -7.76
N ALA A 148 -4.62 -12.50 -7.64
CA ALA A 148 -4.11 -11.67 -8.72
C ALA A 148 -2.72 -12.13 -9.20
N VAL A 149 -1.81 -12.45 -8.27
CA VAL A 149 -0.46 -12.97 -8.60
C VAL A 149 -0.55 -14.36 -9.26
N THR A 150 -1.41 -15.25 -8.75
CA THR A 150 -1.66 -16.55 -9.37
C THR A 150 -2.18 -16.40 -10.80
N ALA A 151 -3.12 -15.51 -11.04
CA ALA A 151 -3.63 -15.21 -12.37
C ALA A 151 -2.53 -14.68 -13.31
N ALA A 152 -1.64 -13.82 -12.82
CA ALA A 152 -0.50 -13.31 -13.58
C ALA A 152 0.47 -14.42 -13.99
N LEU A 153 0.79 -15.36 -13.09
CA LEU A 153 1.61 -16.52 -13.41
C LEU A 153 0.94 -17.43 -14.44
N ARG A 154 -0.37 -17.65 -14.35
CA ARG A 154 -1.12 -18.42 -15.37
C ARG A 154 -1.11 -17.73 -16.74
N ALA A 155 -1.20 -16.39 -16.77
CA ALA A 155 -1.08 -15.64 -18.01
C ALA A 155 0.30 -15.78 -18.68
N ARG A 156 1.34 -16.10 -17.90
CA ARG A 156 2.68 -16.49 -18.42
C ARG A 156 2.73 -17.91 -18.99
N GLY A 157 1.63 -18.67 -18.95
CA GLY A 157 1.53 -20.03 -19.50
C GLY A 157 1.78 -21.16 -18.49
N LEU A 158 1.85 -20.86 -17.19
CA LEU A 158 1.96 -21.89 -16.17
C LEU A 158 0.61 -22.59 -15.92
N ASP A 159 0.66 -23.87 -15.61
CA ASP A 159 -0.52 -24.60 -15.13
C ASP A 159 -0.97 -24.09 -13.75
N GLU A 160 -2.23 -24.41 -13.40
CA GLU A 160 -2.84 -23.93 -12.16
C GLU A 160 -2.10 -24.35 -10.89
N THR A 161 -1.67 -25.60 -10.83
CA THR A 161 -0.99 -26.17 -9.66
C THR A 161 0.35 -25.47 -9.43
N THR A 162 1.15 -25.33 -10.48
CA THR A 162 2.46 -24.65 -10.42
C THR A 162 2.28 -23.18 -10.03
N ALA A 163 1.33 -22.47 -10.64
CA ALA A 163 1.06 -21.07 -10.33
C ALA A 163 0.62 -20.89 -8.88
N THR A 164 -0.29 -21.75 -8.40
CA THR A 164 -0.79 -21.70 -7.02
C THR A 164 0.34 -21.98 -6.03
N LEU A 165 1.10 -23.08 -6.22
CA LEU A 165 2.20 -23.43 -5.31
C LEU A 165 3.26 -22.33 -5.24
N ALA A 166 3.64 -21.75 -6.38
CA ALA A 166 4.61 -20.67 -6.42
C ALA A 166 4.11 -19.43 -5.66
N THR A 167 2.85 -19.04 -5.87
CA THR A 167 2.25 -17.87 -5.23
C THR A 167 2.11 -18.06 -3.71
N GLU A 168 1.56 -19.20 -3.27
CA GLU A 168 1.36 -19.49 -1.85
C GLU A 168 2.69 -19.63 -1.11
N SER A 169 3.70 -20.25 -1.74
CA SER A 169 5.05 -20.32 -1.18
C SER A 169 5.67 -18.94 -1.02
N GLY A 170 5.58 -18.08 -2.04
CA GLY A 170 6.06 -16.70 -1.97
C GLY A 170 5.29 -15.84 -0.95
N ALA A 171 3.98 -16.00 -0.85
CA ALA A 171 3.16 -15.33 0.16
C ALA A 171 3.54 -15.79 1.58
N THR A 172 3.87 -17.08 1.77
CA THR A 172 4.39 -17.61 3.04
C THR A 172 5.74 -16.99 3.39
N VAL A 173 6.66 -16.90 2.40
CA VAL A 173 7.95 -16.20 2.58
C VAL A 173 7.74 -14.77 3.02
N PHE A 174 6.88 -14.03 2.32
CA PHE A 174 6.57 -12.65 2.69
C PHE A 174 6.01 -12.55 4.11
N ARG A 175 5.03 -13.38 4.48
CA ARG A 175 4.39 -13.38 5.80
C ARG A 175 5.40 -13.64 6.93
N VAL A 176 6.32 -14.60 6.75
CA VAL A 176 7.36 -14.91 7.74
C VAL A 176 8.38 -13.77 7.83
N ALA A 177 8.85 -13.25 6.70
CA ALA A 177 9.77 -12.11 6.65
C ALA A 177 9.16 -10.85 7.27
N TYR A 178 7.89 -10.57 6.95
CA TYR A 178 7.15 -9.44 7.51
C TYR A 178 7.01 -9.53 9.03
N ALA A 179 6.69 -10.72 9.56
CA ALA A 179 6.60 -10.94 11.00
C ALA A 179 7.96 -10.71 11.71
N ARG A 180 9.08 -11.14 11.08
CA ARG A 180 10.44 -10.83 11.57
C ARG A 180 10.73 -9.34 11.50
N TRP A 181 10.33 -8.68 10.43
CA TRP A 181 10.61 -7.26 10.19
C TRP A 181 9.88 -6.35 11.19
N VAL A 182 8.62 -6.63 11.53
CA VAL A 182 7.86 -5.82 12.50
C VAL A 182 8.22 -6.11 13.94
N ALA A 183 8.99 -7.16 14.22
CA ALA A 183 9.45 -7.48 15.58
C ALA A 183 10.29 -6.32 16.17
N PRO A 184 10.22 -6.09 17.50
CA PRO A 184 10.86 -4.93 18.15
C PRO A 184 12.36 -4.83 17.89
N ASP A 185 13.05 -5.98 17.80
CA ASP A 185 14.50 -6.08 17.70
C ASP A 185 15.01 -6.20 16.25
N SER A 186 14.15 -5.91 15.25
CA SER A 186 14.53 -6.03 13.84
C SER A 186 15.12 -4.73 13.32
N ASP A 187 16.36 -4.80 12.82
CA ASP A 187 17.07 -3.70 12.14
C ASP A 187 17.28 -3.96 10.65
N ALA A 188 16.97 -5.17 10.16
CA ALA A 188 17.20 -5.54 8.78
C ALA A 188 16.09 -5.00 7.85
N PRO A 189 16.42 -4.57 6.62
CA PRO A 189 15.42 -4.22 5.62
C PRO A 189 14.49 -5.41 5.29
N LEU A 190 13.20 -5.13 5.07
CA LEU A 190 12.23 -6.20 4.72
C LEU A 190 12.64 -6.97 3.46
N SER A 191 13.22 -6.30 2.46
CA SER A 191 13.72 -6.95 1.22
C SER A 191 14.77 -8.00 1.49
N ASP A 192 15.65 -7.78 2.47
CA ASP A 192 16.72 -8.71 2.83
C ASP A 192 16.15 -9.90 3.61
N LEU A 193 15.24 -9.65 4.54
CA LEU A 193 14.53 -10.71 5.26
C LEU A 193 13.72 -11.61 4.32
N ILE A 194 13.11 -11.04 3.26
CA ILE A 194 12.42 -11.84 2.24
C ILE A 194 13.42 -12.76 1.51
N ALA A 195 14.60 -12.26 1.16
CA ALA A 195 15.63 -13.06 0.50
C ALA A 195 16.16 -14.20 1.41
N GLU A 196 16.38 -13.92 2.70
CA GLU A 196 16.79 -14.89 3.70
C GLU A 196 15.74 -15.99 3.88
N VAL A 197 14.49 -15.63 4.11
CA VAL A 197 13.40 -16.60 4.31
C VAL A 197 13.16 -17.44 3.04
N ALA A 198 13.31 -16.84 1.85
CA ALA A 198 13.23 -17.59 0.61
C ALA A 198 14.37 -18.62 0.49
N ALA A 199 15.58 -18.29 0.94
CA ALA A 199 16.70 -19.23 0.97
C ALA A 199 16.46 -20.35 2.00
N GLU A 200 15.91 -20.03 3.18
CA GLU A 200 15.52 -21.01 4.19
C GLU A 200 14.47 -21.99 3.62
N LEU A 201 13.44 -21.49 2.94
CA LEU A 201 12.41 -22.34 2.32
C LEU A 201 13.02 -23.31 1.29
N ARG A 202 13.93 -22.81 0.43
CA ARG A 202 14.64 -23.69 -0.52
C ARG A 202 15.43 -24.77 0.19
N ALA A 203 16.15 -24.42 1.25
CA ALA A 203 16.96 -25.39 2.01
C ALA A 203 16.10 -26.51 2.61
N ILE A 204 14.98 -26.21 3.23
CA ILE A 204 14.10 -27.23 3.84
C ILE A 204 13.38 -28.09 2.80
N THR A 205 13.11 -27.56 1.60
CA THR A 205 12.43 -28.31 0.53
C THR A 205 13.39 -29.11 -0.34
N SER A 206 14.70 -28.79 -0.32
CA SER A 206 15.75 -29.46 -1.07
C SER A 206 16.56 -30.45 -0.21
N ALA A 207 16.34 -30.51 1.11
CA ALA A 207 17.04 -31.44 1.97
C ALA A 207 16.72 -32.88 1.56
N PRO A 208 17.74 -33.75 1.34
CA PRO A 208 17.49 -35.18 1.09
C PRO A 208 16.78 -35.77 2.31
N THR A 209 15.71 -36.55 2.05
CA THR A 209 15.06 -37.34 3.09
C THR A 209 16.08 -38.35 3.58
N GLU A 210 16.64 -38.17 4.77
CA GLU A 210 17.39 -39.23 5.41
C GLU A 210 16.45 -40.42 5.58
N THR A 211 16.62 -41.42 4.73
CA THR A 211 15.92 -42.69 4.87
C THR A 211 16.56 -43.44 6.05
N PRO A 212 15.78 -43.85 7.06
CA PRO A 212 16.29 -44.62 8.19
C PRO A 212 16.82 -45.98 7.81
#